data_26216b3cad13a7d3e6afe2d853d8bbe3
#
_entry.id   26216b3cad13a7d3e6afe2d853d8bbe3
#
_cell.length_a   1.000
_cell.length_b   1.000
_cell.length_c   1.000
_cell.angle_alpha   90.00
_cell.angle_beta   90.00
_cell.angle_gamma   90.00
#
_symmetry.space_group_name_H-M   'P 1'
#
loop_
_entity.id
_entity.type
_entity.pdbx_description
1 polymer ?
#
loop_
_entity_poly.entity_id
_entity_poly.type
_entity_poly.pdbx_seq_one_letter_code
_entity_poly.pdbx_strand_id
1 'polypeptide(L)'
;MFPAASSLSCLLTLLIAALPLCPAAAGDRLGFTGAVSEVEGTAGGGLVPWALIGGLGTDTETGASAFVTGVSTADFSLRAGGASIGWDDRMEVSFARQRFEAASVVPGLTLGQDIVGMKLRLAGDAIFAPDQWLPQIAVGAQWKRTLDFDQVPRAVGAASGEDVDWYLAATKLYFGALAGRNLIVDATLRRTRANQFGLLGFGGAGSHYALEPELSAAVFATDTLLVGAEYRHKPDNLAAFSEDRAADLFLAWGPVRNLTFTVAYADLGRIAGKPAQRGVYASLWLGI
;
A
#
# COMPACT_ATOMS: atom_id res chain seq x y z
N MET A 1 6.21 -8.63 -34.95
CA MET A 1 6.03 -7.25 -35.46
C MET A 1 4.62 -6.79 -35.06
N PHE A 2 4.45 -6.17 -33.89
CA PHE A 2 3.16 -5.57 -33.47
C PHE A 2 3.38 -4.50 -32.42
N PRO A 3 2.68 -3.37 -32.50
CA PRO A 3 2.83 -2.25 -31.57
C PRO A 3 1.84 -2.41 -30.39
N ALA A 4 2.32 -2.73 -29.23
CA ALA A 4 1.53 -2.76 -27.97
C ALA A 4 1.68 -1.49 -27.12
N ALA A 5 2.21 -0.40 -27.67
CA ALA A 5 2.50 0.82 -26.92
C ALA A 5 1.39 1.88 -26.93
N SER A 6 0.29 1.67 -27.66
CA SER A 6 -0.69 2.75 -27.89
C SER A 6 -1.87 2.82 -26.91
N SER A 7 -2.16 1.76 -26.15
CA SER A 7 -3.33 1.74 -25.26
C SER A 7 -3.11 2.37 -23.88
N LEU A 8 -1.87 2.36 -23.39
CA LEU A 8 -1.56 2.89 -22.05
C LEU A 8 -1.53 4.43 -22.04
N SER A 9 -1.02 5.04 -23.12
CA SER A 9 -0.99 6.50 -23.25
C SER A 9 -2.40 7.10 -23.38
N CYS A 10 -3.35 6.40 -24.02
CA CYS A 10 -4.71 6.89 -24.19
C CYS A 10 -5.52 6.84 -22.88
N LEU A 11 -5.31 5.82 -22.03
CA LEU A 11 -5.98 5.72 -20.72
C LEU A 11 -5.45 6.75 -19.71
N LEU A 12 -4.14 7.02 -19.72
CA LEU A 12 -3.54 8.02 -18.84
C LEU A 12 -3.99 9.45 -19.23
N THR A 13 -4.11 9.73 -20.52
CA THR A 13 -4.57 11.03 -21.04
C THR A 13 -6.07 11.25 -20.77
N LEU A 14 -6.90 10.20 -20.81
CA LEU A 14 -8.32 10.31 -20.52
C LEU A 14 -8.59 10.51 -19.00
N LEU A 15 -7.78 9.91 -18.14
CA LEU A 15 -7.92 10.06 -16.69
C LEU A 15 -7.57 11.49 -16.23
N ILE A 16 -6.59 12.12 -16.87
CA ILE A 16 -6.18 13.50 -16.56
C ILE A 16 -7.21 14.52 -17.09
N ALA A 17 -7.88 14.23 -18.20
CA ALA A 17 -8.86 15.13 -18.81
C ALA A 17 -10.26 15.08 -18.14
N ALA A 18 -10.56 14.06 -17.34
CA ALA A 18 -11.87 13.86 -16.71
C ALA A 18 -11.94 14.31 -15.24
N LEU A 19 -10.84 14.84 -14.68
CA LEU A 19 -10.89 15.48 -13.37
C LEU A 19 -11.55 16.87 -13.53
N PRO A 20 -12.79 17.06 -13.07
CA PRO A 20 -13.32 18.41 -12.99
C PRO A 20 -12.36 19.19 -12.09
N LEU A 21 -11.81 20.29 -12.58
CA LEU A 21 -11.20 21.34 -11.76
C LEU A 21 -12.30 22.01 -10.91
N CYS A 22 -13.00 21.25 -10.09
CA CYS A 22 -13.63 21.83 -8.93
C CYS A 22 -12.49 22.41 -8.10
N PRO A 23 -12.59 23.66 -7.62
CA PRO A 23 -11.78 24.09 -6.50
C PRO A 23 -12.22 23.20 -5.33
N ALA A 24 -11.62 22.03 -5.20
CA ALA A 24 -11.70 21.24 -4.00
C ALA A 24 -11.16 22.17 -2.93
N ALA A 25 -11.96 22.47 -1.92
CA ALA A 25 -11.43 23.02 -0.68
C ALA A 25 -10.44 21.96 -0.20
N ALA A 26 -9.20 22.14 -0.64
CA ALA A 26 -8.13 21.23 -0.27
C ALA A 26 -7.98 21.40 1.23
N GLY A 27 -8.18 20.33 2.00
CA GLY A 27 -8.03 20.35 3.45
C GLY A 27 -6.72 21.02 3.87
N ASP A 28 -6.64 21.57 5.05
CA ASP A 28 -5.50 22.39 5.50
C ASP A 28 -4.23 21.58 5.84
N ARG A 29 -4.21 20.27 5.57
CA ARG A 29 -3.04 19.39 5.80
C ARG A 29 -1.88 19.71 4.88
N LEU A 30 -0.68 19.65 5.43
CA LEU A 30 0.57 19.75 4.68
C LEU A 30 0.77 18.50 3.79
N GLY A 31 1.54 18.64 2.74
CA GLY A 31 1.95 17.50 1.90
C GLY A 31 2.59 16.38 2.73
N PHE A 32 2.39 15.13 2.34
CA PHE A 32 2.79 13.88 3.01
C PHE A 32 2.12 13.58 4.37
N THR A 33 1.40 14.52 4.99
CA THR A 33 0.76 14.29 6.29
C THR A 33 -0.49 13.42 6.22
N GLY A 34 -1.03 13.20 5.03
CA GLY A 34 -2.08 12.21 4.74
C GLY A 34 -1.52 10.86 4.28
N ALA A 35 -0.20 10.63 4.40
CA ALA A 35 0.53 9.50 3.82
C ALA A 35 0.43 9.46 2.27
N VAL A 36 0.84 8.37 1.66
CA VAL A 36 0.45 7.96 0.30
C VAL A 36 -0.49 6.75 0.42
N SER A 37 -0.77 6.03 -0.65
CA SER A 37 -1.55 4.80 -0.55
C SER A 37 -0.64 3.60 -0.74
N GLU A 38 -0.73 2.62 0.14
CA GLU A 38 -0.13 1.32 -0.09
C GLU A 38 -0.82 0.61 -1.28
N VAL A 39 -0.20 -0.41 -1.82
CA VAL A 39 -0.73 -1.19 -2.97
C VAL A 39 -2.09 -1.83 -2.69
N GLU A 40 -2.50 -1.95 -1.42
CA GLU A 40 -3.78 -2.50 -0.97
C GLU A 40 -4.83 -1.42 -0.69
N GLY A 41 -4.51 -0.12 -0.87
CA GLY A 41 -5.45 0.98 -0.95
C GLY A 41 -5.58 1.87 0.29
N THR A 42 -5.15 1.42 1.46
CA THR A 42 -5.19 2.25 2.68
C THR A 42 -4.03 3.23 2.73
N ALA A 43 -4.17 4.30 3.48
CA ALA A 43 -3.10 5.26 3.69
C ALA A 43 -1.90 4.62 4.41
N GLY A 44 -0.70 4.85 3.86
CA GLY A 44 0.54 4.24 4.36
C GLY A 44 1.75 4.66 3.54
N GLY A 45 2.74 3.80 3.51
CA GLY A 45 3.82 3.84 2.54
C GLY A 45 3.43 3.10 1.25
N GLY A 46 4.39 2.45 0.58
CA GLY A 46 4.10 1.61 -0.59
C GLY A 46 3.62 0.20 -0.23
N LEU A 47 4.18 -0.37 0.84
CA LEU A 47 3.95 -1.74 1.29
C LEU A 47 3.26 -1.83 2.65
N VAL A 48 3.43 -0.83 3.52
CA VAL A 48 3.02 -0.86 4.93
C VAL A 48 1.91 0.15 5.19
N PRO A 49 0.76 -0.24 5.78
CA PRO A 49 -0.26 0.69 6.23
C PRO A 49 0.23 1.47 7.45
N TRP A 50 0.07 2.78 7.43
CA TRP A 50 0.39 3.64 8.57
C TRP A 50 -0.86 3.95 9.39
N ALA A 51 -0.67 4.43 10.61
CA ALA A 51 -1.78 4.86 11.46
C ALA A 51 -2.46 6.15 10.95
N LEU A 52 -1.89 6.82 9.94
CA LEU A 52 -2.45 8.03 9.33
C LEU A 52 -3.75 7.74 8.58
N ILE A 53 -4.64 8.72 8.56
CA ILE A 53 -5.90 8.71 7.81
C ILE A 53 -5.66 9.36 6.45
N GLY A 54 -6.10 8.70 5.38
CA GLY A 54 -5.85 9.12 4.01
C GLY A 54 -6.61 10.37 3.59
N GLY A 55 -6.06 11.06 2.58
CA GLY A 55 -6.55 12.34 2.11
C GLY A 55 -5.93 13.52 2.85
N LEU A 56 -6.40 14.73 2.55
CA LEU A 56 -5.87 15.97 3.10
C LEU A 56 -6.85 16.67 4.07
N GLY A 57 -7.93 15.99 4.48
CA GLY A 57 -8.88 16.49 5.47
C GLY A 57 -8.27 16.55 6.88
N THR A 58 -8.62 17.59 7.64
CA THR A 58 -8.26 17.76 9.04
C THR A 58 -9.25 17.04 9.97
N ASP A 59 -9.20 17.33 11.27
CA ASP A 59 -10.07 16.76 12.30
C ASP A 59 -11.55 17.18 12.22
N THR A 60 -11.88 18.10 11.32
CA THR A 60 -13.25 18.56 11.05
C THR A 60 -13.63 18.50 9.58
N GLU A 61 -12.81 17.84 8.77
CA GLU A 61 -12.94 17.82 7.32
C GLU A 61 -12.95 16.40 6.78
N THR A 62 -13.51 16.26 5.59
CA THR A 62 -13.42 15.03 4.79
C THR A 62 -12.30 15.18 3.76
N GLY A 63 -11.37 14.25 3.77
CA GLY A 63 -10.34 14.12 2.74
C GLY A 63 -10.61 12.93 1.86
N ALA A 64 -10.10 12.96 0.64
CA ALA A 64 -10.13 11.81 -0.25
C ALA A 64 -8.77 11.65 -0.97
N SER A 65 -8.49 10.45 -1.41
CA SER A 65 -7.33 10.19 -2.24
C SER A 65 -7.60 9.15 -3.31
N ALA A 66 -6.79 9.17 -4.36
CA ALA A 66 -6.76 8.13 -5.39
C ALA A 66 -5.31 7.83 -5.77
N PHE A 67 -5.04 6.60 -6.21
CA PHE A 67 -3.70 6.20 -6.60
C PHE A 67 -3.71 5.23 -7.77
N VAL A 68 -2.59 5.18 -8.47
CA VAL A 68 -2.24 4.13 -9.40
C VAL A 68 -0.79 3.71 -9.18
N THR A 69 -0.54 2.41 -9.14
CA THR A 69 0.76 1.82 -8.84
C THR A 69 1.10 0.73 -9.85
N GLY A 70 2.36 0.71 -10.27
CA GLY A 70 2.95 -0.37 -11.04
C GLY A 70 4.18 -0.93 -10.34
N VAL A 71 4.29 -2.25 -10.28
CA VAL A 71 5.49 -2.95 -9.80
C VAL A 71 5.94 -3.91 -10.88
N SER A 72 7.24 -3.94 -11.17
CA SER A 72 7.83 -4.87 -12.12
C SER A 72 9.06 -5.50 -11.49
N THR A 73 9.06 -6.82 -11.39
CA THR A 73 10.19 -7.62 -10.90
C THR A 73 10.80 -8.44 -12.03
N ALA A 74 11.74 -9.32 -11.72
CA ALA A 74 12.41 -10.15 -12.72
C ALA A 74 11.43 -11.04 -13.50
N ASP A 75 10.43 -11.62 -12.81
CA ASP A 75 9.51 -12.60 -13.41
C ASP A 75 8.04 -12.14 -13.38
N PHE A 76 7.68 -11.11 -12.64
CA PHE A 76 6.29 -10.73 -12.38
C PHE A 76 6.03 -9.24 -12.55
N SER A 77 4.78 -8.89 -12.81
CA SER A 77 4.33 -7.51 -12.72
C SER A 77 3.01 -7.40 -11.96
N LEU A 78 2.83 -6.28 -11.27
CA LEU A 78 1.60 -5.93 -10.55
C LEU A 78 1.16 -4.54 -10.99
N ARG A 79 -0.13 -4.38 -11.22
CA ARG A 79 -0.78 -3.07 -11.32
C ARG A 79 -1.85 -2.98 -10.27
N ALA A 80 -1.86 -1.88 -9.56
CA ALA A 80 -2.86 -1.58 -8.55
C ALA A 80 -3.44 -0.19 -8.79
N GLY A 81 -4.69 0.01 -8.41
CA GLY A 81 -5.32 1.32 -8.41
C GLY A 81 -6.51 1.32 -7.46
N GLY A 82 -6.76 2.46 -6.86
CA GLY A 82 -7.80 2.57 -5.87
C GLY A 82 -8.02 3.99 -5.38
N ALA A 83 -8.85 4.10 -4.34
CA ALA A 83 -9.20 5.35 -3.70
C ALA A 83 -9.51 5.14 -2.23
N SER A 84 -9.39 6.20 -1.43
CA SER A 84 -9.85 6.23 -0.06
C SER A 84 -10.57 7.53 0.27
N ILE A 85 -11.40 7.48 1.30
CA ILE A 85 -12.06 8.64 1.90
C ILE A 85 -11.79 8.58 3.39
N GLY A 86 -11.31 9.69 3.95
CA GLY A 86 -11.09 9.90 5.37
C GLY A 86 -12.04 10.94 5.94
N TRP A 87 -12.56 10.73 7.15
CA TRP A 87 -13.42 11.64 7.86
C TRP A 87 -12.80 12.03 9.19
N ASP A 88 -12.79 13.34 9.47
CA ASP A 88 -12.42 13.93 10.76
C ASP A 88 -11.04 13.45 11.27
N ASP A 89 -10.11 13.17 10.36
CA ASP A 89 -8.82 12.53 10.68
C ASP A 89 -8.96 11.30 11.62
N ARG A 90 -10.08 10.62 11.58
CA ARG A 90 -10.44 9.54 12.51
C ARG A 90 -10.80 8.22 11.84
N MET A 91 -11.51 8.28 10.74
CA MET A 91 -11.98 7.09 10.02
C MET A 91 -11.52 7.13 8.57
N GLU A 92 -11.22 5.97 8.00
CA GLU A 92 -10.89 5.80 6.60
C GLU A 92 -11.65 4.60 6.05
N VAL A 93 -12.19 4.74 4.85
CA VAL A 93 -12.65 3.63 4.01
C VAL A 93 -11.85 3.68 2.72
N SER A 94 -11.34 2.53 2.29
CA SER A 94 -10.53 2.41 1.09
C SER A 94 -11.00 1.28 0.19
N PHE A 95 -10.68 1.41 -1.09
CA PHE A 95 -10.86 0.37 -2.10
C PHE A 95 -9.62 0.30 -2.97
N ALA A 96 -9.17 -0.92 -3.29
CA ALA A 96 -8.16 -1.16 -4.30
C ALA A 96 -8.50 -2.37 -5.16
N ARG A 97 -8.08 -2.31 -6.43
CA ARG A 97 -8.06 -3.44 -7.34
C ARG A 97 -6.64 -3.68 -7.81
N GLN A 98 -6.23 -4.92 -7.73
CA GLN A 98 -4.92 -5.38 -8.16
C GLN A 98 -5.04 -6.34 -9.34
N ARG A 99 -4.05 -6.28 -10.24
CA ARG A 99 -3.86 -7.20 -11.34
C ARG A 99 -2.41 -7.65 -11.38
N PHE A 100 -2.20 -8.93 -11.15
CA PHE A 100 -0.90 -9.57 -11.08
C PHE A 100 -0.68 -10.44 -12.31
N GLU A 101 0.40 -10.22 -13.03
CA GLU A 101 0.78 -10.97 -14.23
C GLU A 101 1.90 -11.94 -13.86
N ALA A 102 1.67 -13.23 -14.08
CA ALA A 102 2.58 -14.34 -13.79
C ALA A 102 2.91 -15.16 -15.04
N ALA A 103 2.97 -14.51 -16.19
CA ALA A 103 3.20 -15.16 -17.50
C ALA A 103 4.54 -15.90 -17.60
N SER A 104 5.51 -15.57 -16.76
CA SER A 104 6.81 -16.29 -16.67
C SER A 104 6.71 -17.67 -16.02
N VAL A 105 5.64 -17.95 -15.26
CA VAL A 105 5.38 -19.24 -14.61
C VAL A 105 4.34 -20.03 -15.40
N VAL A 106 3.24 -19.38 -15.75
CA VAL A 106 2.18 -19.95 -16.59
C VAL A 106 1.84 -18.97 -17.70
N PRO A 107 2.06 -19.33 -18.99
CA PRO A 107 1.79 -18.44 -20.11
C PRO A 107 0.37 -17.86 -20.09
N GLY A 108 0.25 -16.53 -20.12
CA GLY A 108 -1.01 -15.82 -20.10
C GLY A 108 -1.71 -15.72 -18.73
N LEU A 109 -1.11 -16.25 -17.66
CA LEU A 109 -1.71 -16.18 -16.32
C LEU A 109 -1.75 -14.74 -15.81
N THR A 110 -2.94 -14.32 -15.44
CA THR A 110 -3.21 -13.09 -14.73
C THR A 110 -4.14 -13.38 -13.58
N LEU A 111 -3.82 -12.89 -12.38
CA LEU A 111 -4.66 -13.00 -11.18
C LEU A 111 -5.16 -11.63 -10.77
N GLY A 112 -6.42 -11.53 -10.41
CA GLY A 112 -7.04 -10.32 -9.91
C GLY A 112 -7.37 -10.41 -8.42
N GLN A 113 -7.38 -9.25 -7.74
CA GLN A 113 -7.79 -9.14 -6.35
C GLN A 113 -8.53 -7.82 -6.13
N ASP A 114 -9.65 -7.89 -5.42
CA ASP A 114 -10.37 -6.73 -4.87
C ASP A 114 -10.13 -6.64 -3.37
N ILE A 115 -9.94 -5.42 -2.89
CA ILE A 115 -9.65 -5.11 -1.49
C ILE A 115 -10.56 -3.97 -1.03
N VAL A 116 -11.25 -4.16 0.08
CA VAL A 116 -12.00 -3.11 0.78
C VAL A 116 -11.42 -2.94 2.17
N GLY A 117 -10.96 -1.75 2.49
CA GLY A 117 -10.33 -1.42 3.77
C GLY A 117 -11.18 -0.50 4.63
N MET A 118 -11.05 -0.66 5.94
CA MET A 118 -11.51 0.28 6.96
C MET A 118 -10.40 0.51 7.96
N LYS A 119 -10.21 1.76 8.41
CA LYS A 119 -9.25 2.12 9.45
C LYS A 119 -9.90 3.09 10.42
N LEU A 120 -9.58 2.94 11.70
CA LEU A 120 -10.02 3.79 12.78
C LEU A 120 -8.83 4.23 13.63
N ARG A 121 -8.59 5.54 13.72
CA ARG A 121 -7.65 6.14 14.66
C ARG A 121 -8.22 6.03 16.07
N LEU A 122 -7.49 5.38 16.97
CA LEU A 122 -7.90 5.11 18.34
C LEU A 122 -7.41 6.21 19.29
N ALA A 123 -6.14 6.57 19.18
CA ALA A 123 -5.49 7.49 20.12
C ALA A 123 -4.22 8.11 19.52
N GLY A 124 -3.67 9.09 20.23
CA GLY A 124 -2.39 9.73 19.91
C GLY A 124 -2.46 10.66 18.71
N ASP A 125 -1.33 11.26 18.39
CA ASP A 125 -1.13 12.12 17.24
C ASP A 125 0.25 11.88 16.63
N ALA A 126 0.31 11.71 15.31
CA ALA A 126 1.55 11.45 14.63
C ALA A 126 2.37 12.72 14.37
N ILE A 127 1.70 13.87 14.16
CA ILE A 127 2.30 15.02 13.47
C ILE A 127 2.08 16.33 14.25
N PHE A 128 0.83 16.61 14.68
CA PHE A 128 0.43 17.92 15.18
C PHE A 128 0.68 18.12 16.68
N ALA A 129 1.01 17.06 17.42
CA ALA A 129 1.37 17.12 18.82
C ALA A 129 2.81 16.62 19.05
N PRO A 130 3.83 17.43 18.69
CA PRO A 130 5.23 17.00 18.72
C PRO A 130 5.73 16.69 20.15
N ASP A 131 5.20 17.37 21.16
CA ASP A 131 5.57 17.19 22.56
C ASP A 131 4.93 15.95 23.22
N GLN A 132 3.95 15.34 22.57
CA GLN A 132 3.35 14.10 23.03
C GLN A 132 4.22 12.90 22.65
N TRP A 133 4.56 12.05 23.61
CA TRP A 133 5.31 10.82 23.34
C TRP A 133 4.44 9.74 22.66
N LEU A 134 3.11 9.80 22.83
CA LEU A 134 2.17 8.80 22.30
C LEU A 134 2.10 8.92 20.78
N PRO A 135 2.46 7.85 20.03
CA PRO A 135 2.27 7.84 18.56
C PRO A 135 0.77 7.84 18.25
N GLN A 136 0.44 8.19 17.00
CA GLN A 136 -0.90 7.91 16.49
C GLN A 136 -1.06 6.40 16.38
N ILE A 137 -2.14 5.87 16.94
CA ILE A 137 -2.48 4.46 16.95
C ILE A 137 -3.78 4.27 16.18
N ALA A 138 -3.78 3.36 15.22
CA ALA A 138 -4.97 3.02 14.45
C ALA A 138 -5.13 1.50 14.32
N VAL A 139 -6.37 1.04 14.34
CA VAL A 139 -6.74 -0.33 13.97
C VAL A 139 -7.38 -0.32 12.60
N GLY A 140 -7.07 -1.32 11.78
CA GLY A 140 -7.71 -1.47 10.47
C GLY A 140 -8.03 -2.91 10.14
N ALA A 141 -8.92 -3.05 9.17
CA ALA A 141 -9.32 -4.31 8.57
C ALA A 141 -9.34 -4.17 7.05
N GLN A 142 -8.86 -5.19 6.35
CA GLN A 142 -8.89 -5.28 4.88
C GLN A 142 -9.55 -6.58 4.48
N TRP A 143 -10.80 -6.52 3.99
CA TRP A 143 -11.41 -7.64 3.31
C TRP A 143 -10.82 -7.74 1.91
N LYS A 144 -10.29 -8.92 1.59
CA LYS A 144 -9.60 -9.21 0.34
C LYS A 144 -10.27 -10.39 -0.35
N ARG A 145 -10.43 -10.28 -1.66
CA ARG A 145 -11.01 -11.34 -2.48
C ARG A 145 -10.17 -11.55 -3.74
N THR A 146 -9.63 -12.76 -3.89
CA THR A 146 -8.98 -13.22 -5.11
C THR A 146 -10.05 -13.56 -6.15
N LEU A 147 -10.00 -12.94 -7.32
CA LEU A 147 -11.03 -13.09 -8.37
C LEU A 147 -10.92 -14.42 -9.11
N ASP A 148 -9.72 -14.97 -9.18
CA ASP A 148 -9.37 -16.16 -9.97
C ASP A 148 -9.04 -17.38 -9.08
N PHE A 149 -9.72 -17.52 -7.94
CA PHE A 149 -9.40 -18.52 -6.92
C PHE A 149 -9.39 -19.96 -7.45
N ASP A 150 -10.35 -20.32 -8.30
CA ASP A 150 -10.50 -21.68 -8.81
C ASP A 150 -9.44 -22.08 -9.85
N GLN A 151 -8.67 -21.13 -10.35
CA GLN A 151 -7.59 -21.39 -11.32
C GLN A 151 -6.33 -21.91 -10.61
N VAL A 152 -5.46 -20.99 -10.18
CA VAL A 152 -4.16 -21.33 -9.61
C VAL A 152 -4.17 -21.40 -8.08
N PRO A 153 -4.77 -20.44 -7.34
CA PRO A 153 -4.70 -20.43 -5.89
C PRO A 153 -5.20 -21.72 -5.23
N ARG A 154 -6.34 -22.25 -5.68
CA ARG A 154 -6.86 -23.55 -5.19
C ARG A 154 -5.93 -24.73 -5.55
N ALA A 155 -5.39 -24.74 -6.75
CA ALA A 155 -4.51 -25.81 -7.23
C ALA A 155 -3.18 -25.88 -6.46
N VAL A 156 -2.67 -24.75 -5.97
CA VAL A 156 -1.44 -24.70 -5.15
C VAL A 156 -1.71 -24.87 -3.65
N GLY A 157 -2.96 -25.12 -3.26
CA GLY A 157 -3.33 -25.52 -1.90
C GLY A 157 -3.88 -24.39 -1.02
N ALA A 158 -4.27 -23.26 -1.57
CA ALA A 158 -4.95 -22.20 -0.79
C ALA A 158 -6.32 -22.68 -0.32
N ALA A 159 -6.65 -22.41 0.94
CA ALA A 159 -7.88 -22.87 1.58
C ALA A 159 -9.11 -22.02 1.24
N SER A 160 -8.92 -20.72 0.96
CA SER A 160 -10.00 -19.77 0.67
C SER A 160 -9.62 -18.76 -0.39
N GLY A 161 -10.58 -18.28 -1.15
CA GLY A 161 -10.44 -17.17 -2.10
C GLY A 161 -10.65 -15.79 -1.48
N GLU A 162 -11.11 -15.72 -0.23
CA GLU A 162 -11.37 -14.46 0.47
C GLU A 162 -11.09 -14.58 1.96
N ASP A 163 -10.67 -13.48 2.57
CA ASP A 163 -10.44 -13.35 4.01
C ASP A 163 -10.36 -11.89 4.43
N VAL A 164 -10.22 -11.68 5.75
CA VAL A 164 -9.99 -10.37 6.37
C VAL A 164 -8.66 -10.35 7.10
N ASP A 165 -7.77 -9.46 6.66
CA ASP A 165 -6.58 -9.09 7.41
C ASP A 165 -6.95 -8.00 8.43
N TRP A 166 -6.46 -8.16 9.66
CA TRP A 166 -6.55 -7.16 10.72
C TRP A 166 -5.18 -6.60 11.02
N TYR A 167 -5.07 -5.31 11.28
CA TYR A 167 -3.80 -4.71 11.67
C TYR A 167 -3.96 -3.64 12.74
N LEU A 168 -2.89 -3.46 13.52
CA LEU A 168 -2.69 -2.38 14.47
C LEU A 168 -1.43 -1.63 14.04
N ALA A 169 -1.57 -0.34 13.74
CA ALA A 169 -0.49 0.52 13.28
C ALA A 169 -0.19 1.61 14.32
N ALA A 170 1.08 1.99 14.42
CA ALA A 170 1.55 3.08 15.28
C ALA A 170 2.56 3.94 14.50
N THR A 171 2.18 5.20 14.22
CA THR A 171 3.00 6.14 13.44
C THR A 171 3.38 7.35 14.26
N LYS A 172 4.63 7.81 14.14
CA LYS A 172 5.11 9.04 14.77
C LYS A 172 6.10 9.78 13.88
N LEU A 173 5.92 11.10 13.78
CA LEU A 173 6.86 12.04 13.20
C LEU A 173 7.71 12.67 14.32
N TYR A 174 9.02 12.59 14.19
CA TYR A 174 9.98 13.22 15.08
C TYR A 174 10.65 14.39 14.34
N PHE A 175 10.43 15.60 14.86
CA PHE A 175 10.99 16.81 14.28
C PHE A 175 12.48 16.93 14.58
N GLY A 176 13.28 17.16 13.54
CA GLY A 176 14.73 17.38 13.68
C GLY A 176 15.54 16.17 14.18
N ALA A 177 14.95 14.98 14.27
CA ALA A 177 15.52 13.82 14.95
C ALA A 177 16.75 13.22 14.25
N LEU A 178 16.88 13.38 12.94
CA LEU A 178 18.01 12.85 12.19
C LEU A 178 18.77 13.97 11.47
N ALA A 179 19.90 14.39 12.02
CA ALA A 179 20.75 15.48 11.49
C ALA A 179 19.94 16.77 11.16
N GLY A 180 19.01 17.14 12.04
CA GLY A 180 18.12 18.31 11.86
C GLY A 180 16.96 18.09 10.89
N ARG A 181 16.79 16.88 10.35
CA ARG A 181 15.69 16.50 9.46
C ARG A 181 14.59 15.78 10.21
N ASN A 182 13.37 15.92 9.73
CA ASN A 182 12.21 15.21 10.30
C ASN A 182 12.29 13.73 9.90
N LEU A 183 11.98 12.86 10.87
CA LEU A 183 11.94 11.42 10.71
C LEU A 183 10.53 10.92 11.02
N ILE A 184 9.88 10.25 10.08
CA ILE A 184 8.65 9.50 10.32
C ILE A 184 8.98 8.02 10.48
N VAL A 185 8.35 7.37 11.47
CA VAL A 185 8.46 5.94 11.70
C VAL A 185 7.07 5.34 11.87
N ASP A 186 6.90 4.13 11.39
CA ASP A 186 5.70 3.32 11.58
C ASP A 186 6.07 1.90 11.98
N ALA A 187 5.26 1.33 12.87
CA ALA A 187 5.29 -0.07 13.22
C ALA A 187 3.87 -0.62 13.18
N THR A 188 3.67 -1.63 12.37
CA THR A 188 2.37 -2.29 12.20
C THR A 188 2.49 -3.77 12.50
N LEU A 189 1.49 -4.31 13.20
CA LEU A 189 1.32 -5.74 13.43
C LEU A 189 0.06 -6.20 12.74
N ARG A 190 0.20 -7.09 11.77
CA ARG A 190 -0.90 -7.62 10.94
C ARG A 190 -1.21 -9.05 11.34
N ARG A 191 -2.48 -9.34 11.55
CA ARG A 191 -3.01 -10.71 11.67
C ARG A 191 -3.55 -11.14 10.31
N THR A 192 -2.88 -12.06 9.66
CA THR A 192 -3.18 -12.47 8.28
C THR A 192 -2.90 -13.96 8.05
N ARG A 193 -3.48 -14.51 7.01
CA ARG A 193 -3.09 -15.78 6.36
C ARG A 193 -3.08 -15.63 4.83
N ALA A 194 -2.88 -14.42 4.35
CA ALA A 194 -2.87 -14.08 2.93
C ALA A 194 -1.58 -14.56 2.25
N ASN A 195 -1.70 -15.41 1.25
CA ASN A 195 -0.58 -15.87 0.44
C ASN A 195 -0.28 -14.83 -0.64
N GLN A 196 0.97 -14.38 -0.77
CA GLN A 196 1.38 -13.30 -1.67
C GLN A 196 0.42 -12.09 -1.57
N PHE A 197 0.23 -11.59 -0.33
CA PHE A 197 -0.68 -10.48 -0.02
C PHE A 197 -2.15 -10.77 -0.36
N GLY A 198 -2.52 -12.04 -0.59
CA GLY A 198 -3.87 -12.49 -0.94
C GLY A 198 -4.06 -12.85 -2.42
N LEU A 199 -3.14 -12.48 -3.30
CA LEU A 199 -3.20 -12.81 -4.73
C LEU A 199 -3.23 -14.32 -5.01
N LEU A 200 -2.56 -15.12 -4.16
CA LEU A 200 -2.59 -16.58 -4.19
C LEU A 200 -3.59 -17.19 -3.19
N GLY A 201 -4.64 -16.44 -2.84
CA GLY A 201 -5.66 -16.88 -1.88
C GLY A 201 -5.18 -16.85 -0.43
N PHE A 202 -5.87 -17.56 0.44
CA PHE A 202 -5.71 -17.44 1.90
C PHE A 202 -5.58 -18.79 2.57
N GLY A 203 -4.61 -18.89 3.53
CA GLY A 203 -4.33 -20.12 4.26
C GLY A 203 -3.79 -21.23 3.37
N GLY A 204 -3.65 -22.41 3.96
CA GLY A 204 -3.17 -23.64 3.31
C GLY A 204 -3.53 -24.86 4.13
N ALA A 205 -2.78 -25.95 4.03
CA ALA A 205 -3.04 -27.21 4.72
C ALA A 205 -3.11 -27.06 6.26
N GLY A 206 -2.44 -26.07 6.84
CA GLY A 206 -2.48 -25.75 8.28
C GLY A 206 -3.41 -24.60 8.65
N SER A 207 -3.95 -23.86 7.72
CA SER A 207 -4.93 -22.76 7.83
C SER A 207 -4.83 -21.83 9.06
N HIS A 208 -3.62 -21.50 9.50
CA HIS A 208 -3.40 -20.66 10.69
C HIS A 208 -3.20 -19.19 10.31
N TYR A 209 -3.79 -18.29 11.13
CA TYR A 209 -3.43 -16.89 11.09
C TYR A 209 -2.06 -16.69 11.74
N ALA A 210 -1.21 -15.92 11.09
CA ALA A 210 0.05 -15.46 11.65
C ALA A 210 -0.06 -13.99 12.07
N LEU A 211 0.78 -13.60 13.03
CA LEU A 211 1.01 -12.20 13.38
C LEU A 211 2.31 -11.77 12.72
N GLU A 212 2.19 -10.90 11.73
CA GLU A 212 3.31 -10.49 10.88
C GLU A 212 3.71 -9.05 11.16
N PRO A 213 5.00 -8.80 11.47
CA PRO A 213 5.50 -7.45 11.68
C PRO A 213 5.71 -6.73 10.35
N GLU A 214 5.35 -5.45 10.34
CA GLU A 214 5.59 -4.53 9.24
C GLU A 214 6.21 -3.25 9.82
N LEU A 215 7.21 -2.69 9.15
CA LEU A 215 7.94 -1.52 9.61
C LEU A 215 8.15 -0.55 8.45
N SER A 216 8.10 0.74 8.73
CA SER A 216 8.45 1.79 7.79
C SER A 216 9.20 2.91 8.50
N ALA A 217 10.21 3.48 7.84
CA ALA A 217 10.91 4.65 8.33
C ALA A 217 11.32 5.53 7.14
N ALA A 218 11.10 6.84 7.26
CA ALA A 218 11.50 7.78 6.22
C ALA A 218 11.93 9.13 6.77
N VAL A 219 12.87 9.75 6.08
CA VAL A 219 13.45 11.06 6.42
C VAL A 219 13.02 12.08 5.37
N PHE A 220 12.57 13.23 5.81
CA PHE A 220 12.33 14.39 4.96
C PHE A 220 13.68 14.99 4.51
N ALA A 221 14.15 14.61 3.32
CA ALA A 221 15.36 15.17 2.74
C ALA A 221 15.17 16.68 2.42
N THR A 222 13.96 17.06 2.00
CA THR A 222 13.45 18.43 1.88
C THR A 222 11.98 18.44 2.27
N ASP A 223 11.32 19.61 2.26
CA ASP A 223 9.88 19.71 2.53
C ASP A 223 9.01 18.98 1.48
N THR A 224 9.57 18.70 0.31
CA THR A 224 8.89 18.05 -0.81
C THR A 224 9.46 16.68 -1.18
N LEU A 225 10.49 16.21 -0.48
CA LEU A 225 11.16 14.96 -0.80
C LEU A 225 11.35 14.10 0.44
N LEU A 226 10.79 12.91 0.41
CA LEU A 226 10.87 11.89 1.45
C LEU A 226 11.68 10.70 0.93
N VAL A 227 12.62 10.20 1.73
CA VAL A 227 13.42 9.02 1.41
C VAL A 227 13.30 8.04 2.57
N GLY A 228 12.98 6.78 2.27
CA GLY A 228 12.71 5.81 3.31
C GLY A 228 12.87 4.37 2.88
N ALA A 229 12.56 3.48 3.82
CA ALA A 229 12.57 2.05 3.64
C ALA A 229 11.37 1.42 4.33
N GLU A 230 10.89 0.31 3.76
CA GLU A 230 9.81 -0.49 4.32
C GLU A 230 10.22 -1.94 4.41
N TYR A 231 9.61 -2.63 5.37
CA TYR A 231 9.72 -4.07 5.58
C TYR A 231 8.35 -4.63 5.92
N ARG A 232 7.96 -5.72 5.24
CA ARG A 232 6.72 -6.44 5.50
C ARG A 232 6.99 -7.95 5.47
N HIS A 233 6.71 -8.63 6.56
CA HIS A 233 6.79 -10.08 6.61
C HIS A 233 5.55 -10.72 5.96
N LYS A 234 5.72 -11.93 5.40
CA LYS A 234 4.63 -12.69 4.77
C LYS A 234 4.45 -14.02 5.47
N PRO A 235 3.21 -14.47 5.73
CA PRO A 235 2.98 -15.82 6.27
C PRO A 235 3.33 -16.88 5.23
N ASP A 236 3.85 -18.00 5.70
CA ASP A 236 4.22 -19.15 4.87
C ASP A 236 3.20 -20.30 5.07
N ASN A 237 2.11 -20.29 4.30
CA ASN A 237 0.99 -21.22 4.47
C ASN A 237 0.91 -22.29 3.37
N LEU A 238 1.50 -22.04 2.19
CA LEU A 238 1.37 -22.95 1.04
C LEU A 238 2.46 -24.01 1.05
N ALA A 239 2.08 -25.27 1.00
CA ALA A 239 3.07 -26.36 0.88
C ALA A 239 3.81 -26.35 -0.48
N ALA A 240 3.23 -25.75 -1.50
CA ALA A 240 3.80 -25.70 -2.84
C ALA A 240 4.92 -24.65 -2.97
N PHE A 241 4.86 -23.55 -2.21
CA PHE A 241 5.80 -22.41 -2.28
C PHE A 241 6.07 -21.88 -0.89
N SER A 242 7.34 -21.69 -0.55
CA SER A 242 7.70 -20.95 0.65
C SER A 242 7.66 -19.44 0.37
N GLU A 243 7.16 -18.68 1.33
CA GLU A 243 7.19 -17.23 1.36
C GLU A 243 8.13 -16.72 2.45
N ASP A 244 8.62 -15.49 2.29
CA ASP A 244 9.55 -14.92 3.26
C ASP A 244 9.14 -13.48 3.63
N ARG A 245 9.61 -12.49 2.89
CA ARG A 245 9.42 -11.07 3.22
C ARG A 245 9.34 -10.22 1.95
N ALA A 246 8.84 -9.00 2.10
CA ALA A 246 9.01 -7.92 1.15
C ALA A 246 9.71 -6.74 1.85
N ALA A 247 10.52 -6.02 1.11
CA ALA A 247 11.17 -4.80 1.57
C ALA A 247 11.41 -3.86 0.39
N ASP A 248 11.51 -2.56 0.66
CA ASP A 248 11.89 -1.60 -0.34
C ASP A 248 12.74 -0.46 0.21
N LEU A 249 13.35 0.27 -0.73
CA LEU A 249 13.93 1.59 -0.52
C LEU A 249 13.21 2.55 -1.45
N PHE A 250 12.53 3.54 -0.91
CA PHE A 250 11.69 4.45 -1.67
C PHE A 250 12.11 5.90 -1.61
N LEU A 251 11.71 6.63 -2.63
CA LEU A 251 11.76 8.06 -2.74
C LEU A 251 10.37 8.55 -3.13
N ALA A 252 9.77 9.41 -2.30
CA ALA A 252 8.50 10.05 -2.58
C ALA A 252 8.71 11.56 -2.77
N TRP A 253 8.25 12.09 -3.91
CA TRP A 253 8.33 13.48 -4.28
C TRP A 253 6.96 14.10 -4.44
N GLY A 254 6.67 15.11 -3.62
CA GLY A 254 5.42 15.90 -3.64
C GLY A 254 5.69 17.30 -4.19
N PRO A 255 5.66 17.52 -5.53
CA PRO A 255 5.90 18.84 -6.12
C PRO A 255 4.87 19.88 -5.69
N VAL A 256 3.68 19.42 -5.40
CA VAL A 256 2.57 20.22 -4.83
C VAL A 256 1.86 19.38 -3.77
N ARG A 257 1.12 20.02 -2.89
CA ARG A 257 0.51 19.41 -1.70
C ARG A 257 -0.36 18.17 -1.99
N ASN A 258 -1.09 18.20 -3.08
CA ASN A 258 -2.08 17.19 -3.46
C ASN A 258 -1.59 16.15 -4.47
N LEU A 259 -0.31 16.16 -4.81
CA LEU A 259 0.27 15.23 -5.80
C LEU A 259 1.58 14.66 -5.28
N THR A 260 1.70 13.34 -5.25
CA THR A 260 2.93 12.64 -4.89
C THR A 260 3.28 11.59 -5.92
N PHE A 261 4.55 11.59 -6.34
CA PHE A 261 5.18 10.53 -7.11
C PHE A 261 6.08 9.72 -6.20
N THR A 262 5.92 8.42 -6.20
CA THR A 262 6.80 7.50 -5.44
C THR A 262 7.48 6.55 -6.40
N VAL A 263 8.79 6.37 -6.24
CA VAL A 263 9.57 5.32 -6.88
C VAL A 263 10.31 4.54 -5.81
N ALA A 264 10.41 3.22 -5.98
CA ALA A 264 11.15 2.38 -5.04
C ALA A 264 11.91 1.27 -5.78
N TYR A 265 13.01 0.84 -5.18
CA TYR A 265 13.62 -0.45 -5.48
C TYR A 265 13.08 -1.46 -4.47
N ALA A 266 12.27 -2.39 -4.97
CA ALA A 266 11.57 -3.37 -4.16
C ALA A 266 12.26 -4.75 -4.27
N ASP A 267 12.43 -5.41 -3.13
CA ASP A 267 12.76 -6.84 -3.00
C ASP A 267 11.55 -7.54 -2.39
N LEU A 268 10.75 -8.21 -3.23
CA LEU A 268 9.52 -8.88 -2.81
C LEU A 268 9.78 -10.34 -2.38
N GLY A 269 11.08 -10.70 -2.22
CA GLY A 269 11.49 -12.02 -1.76
C GLY A 269 11.14 -13.13 -2.75
N ARG A 270 10.46 -14.14 -2.26
CA ARG A 270 9.97 -15.25 -3.09
C ARG A 270 8.54 -15.01 -3.54
N ILE A 271 8.26 -15.28 -4.80
CA ILE A 271 6.92 -15.26 -5.37
C ILE A 271 6.73 -16.54 -6.20
N ALA A 272 5.71 -17.34 -5.89
CA ALA A 272 5.35 -18.57 -6.62
C ALA A 272 6.57 -19.49 -6.88
N GLY A 273 7.41 -19.70 -5.87
CA GLY A 273 8.62 -20.52 -5.93
C GLY A 273 9.84 -19.85 -6.57
N LYS A 274 9.70 -18.70 -7.21
CA LYS A 274 10.81 -17.93 -7.80
C LYS A 274 11.47 -17.06 -6.74
N PRO A 275 12.77 -17.23 -6.44
CA PRO A 275 13.49 -16.45 -5.44
C PRO A 275 13.87 -15.05 -5.97
N ALA A 276 14.26 -14.17 -5.07
CA ALA A 276 14.90 -12.89 -5.36
C ALA A 276 14.11 -12.01 -6.36
N GLN A 277 12.80 -11.87 -6.14
CA GLN A 277 11.94 -11.05 -6.98
C GLN A 277 12.16 -9.58 -6.69
N ARG A 278 13.19 -9.01 -7.33
CA ARG A 278 13.61 -7.62 -7.19
C ARG A 278 13.22 -6.83 -8.42
N GLY A 279 12.90 -5.55 -8.19
CA GLY A 279 12.51 -4.69 -9.29
C GLY A 279 12.14 -3.28 -8.89
N VAL A 280 11.36 -2.64 -9.73
CA VAL A 280 10.95 -1.24 -9.58
C VAL A 280 9.49 -1.14 -9.24
N TYR A 281 9.18 -0.31 -8.26
CA TYR A 281 7.87 0.17 -7.90
C TYR A 281 7.74 1.63 -8.35
N ALA A 282 6.61 2.00 -8.92
CA ALA A 282 6.27 3.38 -9.23
C ALA A 282 4.80 3.64 -8.92
N SER A 283 4.51 4.75 -8.26
CA SER A 283 3.16 5.13 -7.87
C SER A 283 2.91 6.62 -8.09
N LEU A 284 1.68 6.94 -8.45
CA LEU A 284 1.12 8.27 -8.48
C LEU A 284 -0.04 8.33 -7.49
N TRP A 285 -0.01 9.30 -6.60
CA TRP A 285 -1.04 9.57 -5.61
C TRP A 285 -1.58 11.00 -5.77
N LEU A 286 -2.90 11.12 -5.66
CA LEU A 286 -3.63 12.38 -5.65
C LEU A 286 -4.49 12.44 -4.40
N GLY A 287 -4.47 13.59 -3.68
CA GLY A 287 -5.29 13.83 -2.49
C GLY A 287 -6.01 15.17 -2.50
N ILE A 288 -7.13 15.20 -1.84
CA ILE A 288 -7.94 16.41 -1.58
C ILE A 288 -8.38 16.41 -0.13
#